data_cfc3f9da2f1d8b705daa77a3a7f48aef
#
_entry.id   cfc3f9da2f1d8b705daa77a3a7f48aef
#
_cell.length_a   1.000
_cell.length_b   1.000
_cell.length_c   1.000
_cell.angle_alpha   90.00
_cell.angle_beta   90.00
_cell.angle_gamma   90.00
#
_symmetry.space_group_name_H-M   'P 1'
#
loop_
_entity.id
_entity.type
_entity.pdbx_description
1 polymer ?
#
loop_
_entity_poly.entity_id
_entity_poly.type
_entity_poly.pdbx_seq_one_letter_code
_entity_poly.pdbx_strand_id
1 'polypeptide(L)'
;MYYHHLLRHVGCFYKRFKKNCPNARLVHDKFHVVKYLTNAIDLTRREEVKIEPLLKKTRFVFLKRLHTMTDKQRLTFELENISNTKTASAWRMRENFIAMYECQTSEQALEYFNAWYKSVIHSSNKHIKKAAKTIKEHIENIVSQIGSTISNGRAEQTNSKIAKIQRMAQGYHNFDNLRAAILFFNGNLSLFHTIND
;
A
#
# COMPACT_ATOMS: atom_id res chain seq x y z
N MET A 1 6.91 15.72 1.59
CA MET A 1 6.99 16.11 0.18
C MET A 1 7.25 14.94 -0.80
N TYR A 2 7.70 13.78 -0.36
CA TYR A 2 8.04 12.61 -1.20
C TYR A 2 6.86 11.76 -1.73
N TYR A 3 5.68 11.85 -1.14
CA TYR A 3 4.56 10.92 -1.44
C TYR A 3 3.63 11.36 -2.57
N HIS A 4 3.66 12.64 -2.96
CA HIS A 4 2.93 13.11 -4.14
C HIS A 4 3.58 12.66 -5.46
N HIS A 5 4.85 12.30 -5.42
CA HIS A 5 5.58 11.81 -6.60
C HIS A 5 5.19 10.39 -7.02
N LEU A 6 4.86 9.51 -6.07
CA LEU A 6 4.52 8.11 -6.40
C LEU A 6 3.27 8.00 -7.29
N LEU A 7 2.24 8.80 -7.07
CA LEU A 7 1.03 8.78 -7.91
C LEU A 7 1.19 9.54 -9.23
N ARG A 8 1.98 10.62 -9.28
CA ARG A 8 2.30 11.27 -10.56
C ARG A 8 3.14 10.35 -11.46
N HIS A 9 4.06 9.58 -10.88
CA HIS A 9 4.80 8.56 -11.63
C HIS A 9 3.92 7.38 -12.06
N VAL A 10 2.90 7.00 -11.27
CA VAL A 10 1.92 5.97 -11.65
C VAL A 10 1.17 6.38 -12.92
N GLY A 11 0.78 7.63 -13.11
CA GLY A 11 0.11 8.10 -14.34
C GLY A 11 0.99 7.97 -15.59
N CYS A 12 2.26 8.35 -15.50
CA CYS A 12 3.23 8.21 -16.60
C CYS A 12 3.60 6.74 -16.84
N PHE A 13 3.78 5.97 -15.76
CA PHE A 13 4.03 4.53 -15.77
C PHE A 13 2.83 3.77 -16.35
N TYR A 14 1.60 4.14 -15.96
CA TYR A 14 0.36 3.56 -16.45
C TYR A 14 0.19 3.72 -17.97
N LYS A 15 0.47 4.92 -18.50
CA LYS A 15 0.42 5.18 -19.95
C LYS A 15 1.45 4.33 -20.70
N ARG A 16 2.69 4.25 -20.21
CA ARG A 16 3.74 3.39 -20.78
C ARG A 16 3.40 1.90 -20.65
N PHE A 17 2.86 1.51 -19.51
CA PHE A 17 2.46 0.13 -19.25
C PHE A 17 1.35 -0.32 -20.21
N LYS A 18 0.28 0.44 -20.37
CA LYS A 18 -0.79 0.15 -21.34
C LYS A 18 -0.27 0.07 -22.79
N LYS A 19 0.68 0.92 -23.13
CA LYS A 19 1.26 0.93 -24.49
C LYS A 19 2.10 -0.33 -24.78
N ASN A 20 2.88 -0.80 -23.81
CA ASN A 20 3.84 -1.88 -24.00
C ASN A 20 3.31 -3.26 -23.58
N CYS A 21 2.28 -3.30 -22.74
CA CYS A 21 1.66 -4.52 -22.22
C CYS A 21 0.12 -4.40 -22.25
N PRO A 22 -0.51 -4.33 -23.45
CA PRO A 22 -1.94 -4.03 -23.57
C PRO A 22 -2.84 -5.08 -22.91
N ASN A 23 -2.39 -6.34 -22.83
CA ASN A 23 -3.11 -7.46 -22.23
C ASN A 23 -2.82 -7.64 -20.74
N ALA A 24 -1.94 -6.84 -20.15
CA ALA A 24 -1.61 -6.98 -18.75
C ALA A 24 -2.59 -6.19 -17.86
N ARG A 25 -3.00 -6.80 -16.75
CA ARG A 25 -3.88 -6.18 -15.76
C ARG A 25 -3.07 -5.43 -14.74
N LEU A 26 -3.40 -4.16 -14.50
CA LEU A 26 -2.80 -3.37 -13.43
C LEU A 26 -3.45 -3.75 -12.10
N VAL A 27 -2.64 -4.12 -11.13
CA VAL A 27 -3.07 -4.47 -9.78
C VAL A 27 -2.39 -3.55 -8.78
N HIS A 28 -3.16 -3.01 -7.83
CA HIS A 28 -2.64 -2.19 -6.76
C HIS A 28 -2.38 -3.03 -5.51
N ASP A 29 -1.14 -3.00 -5.03
CA ASP A 29 -0.77 -3.67 -3.78
C ASP A 29 -1.55 -3.11 -2.58
N LYS A 30 -2.17 -4.01 -1.80
CA LYS A 30 -2.89 -3.71 -0.55
C LYS A 30 -2.06 -2.82 0.39
N PHE A 31 -0.76 -3.12 0.56
CA PHE A 31 0.12 -2.35 1.43
C PHE A 31 0.20 -0.89 1.00
N HIS A 32 0.38 -0.64 -0.30
CA HIS A 32 0.47 0.71 -0.83
C HIS A 32 -0.86 1.47 -0.71
N VAL A 33 -1.99 0.80 -0.94
CA VAL A 33 -3.31 1.41 -0.78
C VAL A 33 -3.57 1.79 0.67
N VAL A 34 -3.34 0.89 1.61
CA VAL A 34 -3.52 1.15 3.06
C VAL A 34 -2.58 2.25 3.56
N LYS A 35 -1.40 2.38 2.97
CA LYS A 35 -0.44 3.44 3.30
C LYS A 35 -0.99 4.85 3.10
N TYR A 36 -1.89 5.08 2.12
CA TYR A 36 -2.56 6.38 1.95
C TYR A 36 -3.39 6.76 3.17
N LEU A 37 -4.19 5.81 3.67
CA LEU A 37 -5.00 6.03 4.87
C LEU A 37 -4.14 6.20 6.12
N THR A 38 -3.07 5.41 6.23
CA THR A 38 -2.12 5.51 7.34
C THR A 38 -1.42 6.88 7.36
N ASN A 39 -1.04 7.41 6.19
CA ASN A 39 -0.47 8.75 6.10
C ASN A 39 -1.50 9.83 6.44
N ALA A 40 -2.77 9.67 6.03
CA ALA A 40 -3.84 10.59 6.38
C ALA A 40 -4.09 10.63 7.89
N ILE A 41 -3.98 9.49 8.59
CA ILE A 41 -4.06 9.42 10.05
C ILE A 41 -2.91 10.21 10.69
N ASP A 42 -1.65 10.02 10.23
CA ASP A 42 -0.52 10.75 10.81
C ASP A 42 -0.59 12.26 10.57
N LEU A 43 -1.09 12.68 9.41
CA LEU A 43 -1.35 14.10 9.13
C LEU A 43 -2.43 14.67 10.05
N THR A 44 -3.54 13.94 10.24
CA THR A 44 -4.60 14.33 11.17
C THR A 44 -4.06 14.47 12.58
N ARG A 45 -3.31 13.48 13.05
CA ARG A 45 -2.70 13.48 14.38
C ARG A 45 -1.78 14.69 14.58
N ARG A 46 -0.94 15.02 13.60
CA ARG A 46 -0.02 16.18 13.68
C ARG A 46 -0.75 17.51 13.81
N GLU A 47 -1.90 17.65 13.16
CA GLU A 47 -2.75 18.84 13.31
C GLU A 47 -3.42 18.85 14.68
N GLU A 48 -3.96 17.71 15.11
CA GLU A 48 -4.78 17.58 16.31
C GLU A 48 -3.94 17.63 17.61
N VAL A 49 -2.66 17.21 17.59
CA VAL A 49 -1.72 17.37 18.74
C VAL A 49 -1.64 18.81 19.24
N LYS A 50 -1.88 19.80 18.39
CA LYS A 50 -1.87 21.20 18.78
C LYS A 50 -3.01 21.56 19.72
N ILE A 51 -4.11 20.80 19.64
CA ILE A 51 -5.35 21.02 20.42
C ILE A 51 -5.43 19.99 21.56
N GLU A 52 -5.04 18.72 21.25
CA GLU A 52 -5.08 17.60 22.19
C GLU A 52 -3.65 17.07 22.44
N PRO A 53 -2.98 17.59 23.49
CA PRO A 53 -1.59 17.21 23.80
C PRO A 53 -1.39 15.72 24.13
N LEU A 54 -2.44 14.99 24.55
CA LEU A 54 -2.39 13.56 24.83
C LEU A 54 -2.03 12.72 23.60
N LEU A 55 -2.29 13.26 22.39
CA LEU A 55 -1.85 12.64 21.15
C LEU A 55 -0.32 12.73 20.91
N LYS A 56 0.39 13.48 21.74
CA LYS A 56 1.85 13.52 21.71
C LYS A 56 2.41 12.12 22.03
N LYS A 57 3.38 11.67 21.24
CA LYS A 57 3.99 10.32 21.34
C LYS A 57 3.09 9.14 20.98
N THR A 58 1.82 9.33 20.57
CA THR A 58 0.92 8.24 20.19
C THR A 58 1.06 7.79 18.72
N ARG A 59 2.02 8.35 17.98
CA ARG A 59 2.21 8.04 16.54
C ARG A 59 2.22 6.54 16.28
N PHE A 60 3.01 5.78 17.02
CA PHE A 60 3.15 4.33 16.82
C PHE A 60 1.91 3.53 17.24
N VAL A 61 1.04 4.08 18.09
CA VAL A 61 -0.27 3.48 18.39
C VAL A 61 -1.16 3.54 17.15
N PHE A 62 -1.31 4.72 16.54
CA PHE A 62 -2.18 4.92 15.39
C PHE A 62 -1.65 4.36 14.06
N LEU A 63 -0.35 4.09 13.95
CA LEU A 63 0.21 3.41 12.79
C LEU A 63 -0.03 1.90 12.79
N LYS A 64 -0.23 1.30 13.96
CA LYS A 64 -0.47 -0.14 14.11
C LYS A 64 -1.92 -0.51 13.82
N ARG A 65 -2.13 -1.78 13.49
CA ARG A 65 -3.45 -2.41 13.45
C ARG A 65 -3.82 -2.91 14.84
N LEU A 66 -5.13 -3.06 15.12
CA LEU A 66 -5.62 -3.48 16.42
C LEU A 66 -4.96 -4.78 16.93
N HIS A 67 -4.88 -5.80 16.08
CA HIS A 67 -4.29 -7.10 16.44
C HIS A 67 -2.77 -7.08 16.66
N THR A 68 -2.08 -6.01 16.24
CA THR A 68 -0.63 -5.84 16.43
C THR A 68 -0.28 -4.90 17.57
N MET A 69 -1.28 -4.32 18.24
CA MET A 69 -1.09 -3.46 19.40
C MET A 69 -0.75 -4.30 20.62
N THR A 70 0.19 -3.80 21.45
CA THR A 70 0.41 -4.30 22.80
C THR A 70 -0.74 -3.88 23.71
N ASP A 71 -0.93 -4.56 24.86
CA ASP A 71 -1.98 -4.21 25.82
C ASP A 71 -1.86 -2.76 26.30
N LYS A 72 -0.64 -2.29 26.57
CA LYS A 72 -0.39 -0.88 26.89
C LYS A 72 -0.84 0.08 25.80
N GLN A 73 -0.68 -0.27 24.52
CA GLN A 73 -1.12 0.54 23.39
C GLN A 73 -2.64 0.53 23.24
N ARG A 74 -3.30 -0.62 23.50
CA ARG A 74 -4.76 -0.72 23.53
C ARG A 74 -5.35 0.15 24.61
N LEU A 75 -4.83 0.05 25.84
CA LEU A 75 -5.24 0.91 26.96
C LEU A 75 -5.08 2.39 26.63
N THR A 76 -3.96 2.78 25.98
CA THR A 76 -3.76 4.16 25.54
C THR A 76 -4.81 4.60 24.54
N PHE A 77 -5.22 3.71 23.63
CA PHE A 77 -6.22 4.00 22.62
C PHE A 77 -7.64 4.10 23.21
N GLU A 78 -7.92 3.35 24.27
CA GLU A 78 -9.22 3.29 24.96
C GLU A 78 -9.46 4.49 25.89
N LEU A 79 -8.43 5.29 26.21
CA LEU A 79 -8.64 6.53 26.97
C LEU A 79 -9.69 7.41 26.26
N GLU A 80 -10.69 7.84 26.99
CA GLU A 80 -11.84 8.60 26.45
C GLU A 80 -11.41 9.80 25.61
N ASN A 81 -10.47 10.59 26.13
CA ASN A 81 -9.95 11.75 25.41
C ASN A 81 -9.21 11.42 24.11
N ILE A 82 -8.65 10.22 23.99
CA ILE A 82 -7.98 9.77 22.77
C ILE A 82 -8.98 9.12 21.82
N SER A 83 -9.90 8.30 22.32
CA SER A 83 -10.89 7.58 21.51
C SER A 83 -11.85 8.51 20.77
N ASN A 84 -12.12 9.69 21.31
CA ASN A 84 -13.01 10.69 20.74
C ASN A 84 -12.32 11.66 19.76
N THR A 85 -11.02 11.52 19.54
CA THR A 85 -10.28 12.36 18.60
C THR A 85 -10.60 12.08 17.13
N LYS A 86 -10.38 13.08 16.26
CA LYS A 86 -10.44 12.90 14.80
C LYS A 86 -9.42 11.88 14.32
N THR A 87 -8.28 11.78 15.01
CA THR A 87 -7.22 10.79 14.74
C THR A 87 -7.71 9.37 14.97
N ALA A 88 -8.38 9.11 16.09
CA ALA A 88 -8.97 7.80 16.39
C ALA A 88 -10.10 7.46 15.44
N SER A 89 -10.93 8.45 15.07
CA SER A 89 -11.97 8.26 14.04
C SER A 89 -11.36 7.88 12.70
N ALA A 90 -10.30 8.55 12.25
CA ALA A 90 -9.58 8.21 11.01
C ALA A 90 -8.96 6.82 11.06
N TRP A 91 -8.44 6.42 12.22
CA TRP A 91 -7.90 5.07 12.43
C TRP A 91 -8.99 4.01 12.28
N ARG A 92 -10.17 4.20 12.90
CA ARG A 92 -11.32 3.29 12.72
C ARG A 92 -11.76 3.21 11.25
N MET A 93 -11.77 4.33 10.53
CA MET A 93 -12.08 4.35 9.10
C MET A 93 -11.07 3.52 8.28
N ARG A 94 -9.77 3.55 8.64
CA ARG A 94 -8.77 2.68 8.00
C ARG A 94 -9.01 1.21 8.31
N GLU A 95 -9.26 0.85 9.56
CA GLU A 95 -9.53 -0.56 9.92
C GLU A 95 -10.75 -1.10 9.17
N ASN A 96 -11.83 -0.30 9.09
CA ASN A 96 -13.01 -0.67 8.31
C ASN A 96 -12.68 -0.81 6.81
N PHE A 97 -11.84 0.05 6.24
CA PHE A 97 -11.41 -0.10 4.86
C PHE A 97 -10.67 -1.42 4.62
N ILE A 98 -9.82 -1.82 5.57
CA ILE A 98 -9.02 -3.04 5.42
C ILE A 98 -9.90 -4.29 5.39
N ALA A 99 -11.05 -4.29 6.09
CA ALA A 99 -12.00 -5.40 6.07
C ALA A 99 -12.57 -5.69 4.67
N MET A 100 -12.55 -4.71 3.75
CA MET A 100 -12.89 -4.92 2.34
C MET A 100 -12.08 -6.06 1.69
N TYR A 101 -10.83 -6.24 2.11
CA TYR A 101 -9.96 -7.30 1.56
C TYR A 101 -10.31 -8.72 2.04
N GLU A 102 -11.28 -8.85 2.96
CA GLU A 102 -11.81 -10.13 3.47
C GLU A 102 -13.01 -10.59 2.65
N CYS A 103 -13.51 -9.75 1.74
CA CYS A 103 -14.57 -10.11 0.80
C CYS A 103 -14.12 -11.24 -0.14
N GLN A 104 -15.05 -12.10 -0.54
CA GLN A 104 -14.76 -13.25 -1.38
C GLN A 104 -14.74 -12.90 -2.88
N THR A 105 -15.50 -11.87 -3.29
CA THR A 105 -15.60 -11.45 -4.69
C THR A 105 -15.32 -9.96 -4.85
N SER A 106 -14.93 -9.57 -6.07
CA SER A 106 -14.68 -8.17 -6.43
C SER A 106 -15.95 -7.32 -6.31
N GLU A 107 -17.12 -7.89 -6.60
CA GLU A 107 -18.42 -7.21 -6.51
C GLU A 107 -18.75 -6.88 -5.06
N GLN A 108 -18.64 -7.86 -4.16
CA GLN A 108 -18.85 -7.65 -2.71
C GLN A 108 -17.88 -6.58 -2.17
N ALA A 109 -16.62 -6.63 -2.59
CA ALA A 109 -15.62 -5.65 -2.20
C ALA A 109 -15.96 -4.24 -2.70
N LEU A 110 -16.49 -4.11 -3.92
CA LEU A 110 -16.91 -2.83 -4.48
C LEU A 110 -18.13 -2.25 -3.74
N GLU A 111 -19.10 -3.09 -3.40
CA GLU A 111 -20.26 -2.68 -2.58
C GLU A 111 -19.81 -2.22 -1.20
N TYR A 112 -18.94 -3.00 -0.55
CA TYR A 112 -18.35 -2.65 0.74
C TYR A 112 -17.61 -1.31 0.67
N PHE A 113 -16.78 -1.13 -0.35
CA PHE A 113 -16.07 0.13 -0.57
C PHE A 113 -17.04 1.31 -0.74
N ASN A 114 -18.10 1.16 -1.51
CA ASN A 114 -19.06 2.24 -1.75
C ASN A 114 -19.76 2.66 -0.46
N ALA A 115 -20.14 1.71 0.40
CA ALA A 115 -20.71 1.99 1.72
C ALA A 115 -19.69 2.72 2.61
N TRP A 116 -18.46 2.22 2.68
CA TRP A 116 -17.35 2.84 3.40
C TRP A 116 -17.08 4.26 2.88
N TYR A 117 -16.98 4.45 1.57
CA TYR A 117 -16.71 5.73 0.96
C TYR A 117 -17.77 6.78 1.31
N LYS A 118 -19.05 6.41 1.27
CA LYS A 118 -20.16 7.28 1.68
C LYS A 118 -19.98 7.77 3.13
N SER A 119 -19.62 6.89 4.06
CA SER A 119 -19.39 7.25 5.45
C SER A 119 -18.20 8.20 5.63
N VAL A 120 -17.11 7.95 4.90
CA VAL A 120 -15.88 8.74 5.00
C VAL A 120 -16.01 10.12 4.40
N ILE A 121 -16.70 10.27 3.26
CA ILE A 121 -16.81 11.55 2.56
C ILE A 121 -17.64 12.58 3.36
N HIS A 122 -18.50 12.13 4.25
CA HIS A 122 -19.27 12.97 5.16
C HIS A 122 -18.53 13.28 6.47
N SER A 123 -17.36 12.64 6.74
CA SER A 123 -16.58 12.92 7.94
C SER A 123 -16.03 14.36 7.93
N SER A 124 -15.69 14.91 9.10
CA SER A 124 -15.05 16.23 9.20
C SER A 124 -13.54 16.19 8.88
N ASN A 125 -12.95 15.01 8.65
CA ASN A 125 -11.51 14.84 8.46
C ASN A 125 -11.09 15.02 7.00
N LYS A 126 -10.46 16.15 6.69
CA LYS A 126 -10.02 16.51 5.33
C LYS A 126 -8.97 15.55 4.75
N HIS A 127 -8.07 15.01 5.60
CA HIS A 127 -6.98 14.14 5.15
C HIS A 127 -7.50 12.77 4.72
N ILE A 128 -8.40 12.18 5.52
CA ILE A 128 -8.99 10.89 5.19
C ILE A 128 -9.91 10.98 3.95
N LYS A 129 -10.66 12.09 3.82
CA LYS A 129 -11.45 12.36 2.61
C LYS A 129 -10.58 12.41 1.35
N LYS A 130 -9.43 13.10 1.43
CA LYS A 130 -8.50 13.19 0.31
C LYS A 130 -7.95 11.81 -0.07
N ALA A 131 -7.56 11.01 0.93
CA ALA A 131 -7.09 9.64 0.70
C ALA A 131 -8.18 8.76 0.08
N ALA A 132 -9.42 8.85 0.59
CA ALA A 132 -10.56 8.10 0.06
C ALA A 132 -10.88 8.46 -1.40
N LYS A 133 -10.83 9.74 -1.77
CA LYS A 133 -11.00 10.18 -3.17
C LYS A 133 -9.95 9.57 -4.08
N THR A 134 -8.67 9.60 -3.68
CA THR A 134 -7.59 8.98 -4.44
C THR A 134 -7.78 7.47 -4.59
N ILE A 135 -8.22 6.77 -3.54
CA ILE A 135 -8.51 5.35 -3.61
C ILE A 135 -9.67 5.08 -4.57
N LYS A 136 -10.72 5.92 -4.55
CA LYS A 136 -11.88 5.80 -5.44
C LYS A 136 -11.50 5.88 -6.92
N GLU A 137 -10.54 6.73 -7.29
CA GLU A 137 -10.04 6.87 -8.65
C GLU A 137 -9.41 5.57 -9.20
N HIS A 138 -9.01 4.66 -8.31
CA HIS A 138 -8.33 3.41 -8.66
C HIS A 138 -9.07 2.16 -8.16
N ILE A 139 -10.30 2.30 -7.68
CA ILE A 139 -11.02 1.23 -6.97
C ILE A 139 -11.19 -0.04 -7.80
N GLU A 140 -11.50 0.08 -9.08
CA GLU A 140 -11.68 -1.08 -9.98
C GLU A 140 -10.40 -1.94 -10.04
N ASN A 141 -9.22 -1.29 -10.14
CA ASN A 141 -7.94 -1.99 -10.15
C ASN A 141 -7.58 -2.57 -8.77
N ILE A 142 -8.08 -1.95 -7.67
CA ILE A 142 -7.85 -2.42 -6.31
C ILE A 142 -8.70 -3.66 -6.01
N VAL A 143 -10.00 -3.62 -6.30
CA VAL A 143 -10.90 -4.74 -6.01
C VAL A 143 -10.69 -5.91 -6.95
N SER A 144 -10.16 -5.67 -8.14
CA SER A 144 -9.97 -6.68 -9.18
C SER A 144 -9.07 -7.86 -8.78
N GLN A 145 -8.27 -7.71 -7.73
CA GLN A 145 -7.43 -8.78 -7.18
C GLN A 145 -8.11 -9.57 -6.06
N ILE A 146 -9.24 -9.06 -5.51
CA ILE A 146 -9.96 -9.74 -4.43
C ILE A 146 -10.62 -10.98 -4.99
N GLY A 147 -10.44 -12.11 -4.31
CA GLY A 147 -10.85 -13.42 -4.80
C GLY A 147 -9.90 -14.05 -5.84
N SER A 148 -8.83 -13.36 -6.26
CA SER A 148 -7.81 -13.93 -7.14
C SER A 148 -6.63 -14.51 -6.34
N THR A 149 -6.00 -15.56 -6.90
CA THR A 149 -4.78 -16.16 -6.33
C THR A 149 -3.51 -15.36 -6.65
N ILE A 150 -3.66 -14.22 -7.33
CA ILE A 150 -2.53 -13.38 -7.74
C ILE A 150 -1.98 -12.65 -6.53
N SER A 151 -0.77 -13.02 -6.11
CA SER A 151 -0.04 -12.32 -5.04
C SER A 151 1.16 -11.57 -5.61
N ASN A 152 1.52 -10.43 -5.00
CA ASN A 152 2.76 -9.71 -5.31
C ASN A 152 4.03 -10.46 -4.85
N GLY A 153 3.90 -11.60 -4.18
CA GLY A 153 5.03 -12.35 -3.62
C GLY A 153 6.10 -12.70 -4.65
N ARG A 154 5.72 -13.01 -5.90
CA ARG A 154 6.71 -13.27 -6.98
C ARG A 154 7.48 -12.00 -7.35
N ALA A 155 6.81 -10.85 -7.44
CA ALA A 155 7.47 -9.58 -7.74
C ALA A 155 8.40 -9.14 -6.59
N GLU A 156 7.95 -9.28 -5.35
CA GLU A 156 8.76 -9.00 -4.15
C GLU A 156 9.97 -9.93 -4.07
N GLN A 157 9.80 -11.21 -4.34
CA GLN A 157 10.90 -12.18 -4.39
C GLN A 157 11.91 -11.82 -5.48
N THR A 158 11.44 -11.43 -6.68
CA THR A 158 12.31 -10.99 -7.77
C THR A 158 13.06 -9.71 -7.40
N ASN A 159 12.37 -8.71 -6.83
CA ASN A 159 12.99 -7.48 -6.38
C ASN A 159 14.02 -7.73 -5.27
N SER A 160 13.76 -8.65 -4.35
CA SER A 160 14.70 -9.05 -3.30
C SER A 160 15.95 -9.70 -3.89
N LYS A 161 15.80 -10.55 -4.92
CA LYS A 161 16.94 -11.15 -5.65
C LYS A 161 17.76 -10.08 -6.37
N ILE A 162 17.11 -9.13 -7.05
CA ILE A 162 17.78 -8.00 -7.73
C ILE A 162 18.56 -7.16 -6.71
N ALA A 163 17.93 -6.82 -5.57
CA ALA A 163 18.60 -6.07 -4.51
C ALA A 163 19.80 -6.83 -3.91
N LYS A 164 19.74 -8.18 -3.87
CA LYS A 164 20.87 -9.01 -3.45
C LYS A 164 22.02 -8.93 -4.48
N ILE A 165 21.72 -9.05 -5.78
CA ILE A 165 22.71 -8.92 -6.87
C ILE A 165 23.41 -7.56 -6.80
N GLN A 166 22.66 -6.47 -6.63
CA GLN A 166 23.22 -5.13 -6.50
C GLN A 166 24.14 -4.99 -5.28
N ARG A 167 23.77 -5.57 -4.14
CA ARG A 167 24.60 -5.53 -2.92
C ARG A 167 25.88 -6.35 -3.05
N MET A 168 25.82 -7.52 -3.68
CA MET A 168 26.98 -8.37 -3.90
C MET A 168 28.05 -7.69 -4.77
N ALA A 169 27.62 -6.91 -5.75
CA ALA A 169 28.51 -6.18 -6.64
C ALA A 169 28.91 -4.78 -6.10
N GLN A 170 28.48 -4.40 -4.90
CA GLN A 170 28.68 -3.06 -4.34
C GLN A 170 28.21 -1.92 -5.25
N GLY A 171 27.30 -2.23 -6.17
CA GLY A 171 26.76 -1.36 -7.22
C GLY A 171 27.24 -1.73 -8.62
N TYR A 172 26.55 -1.16 -9.61
CA TYR A 172 26.91 -1.30 -11.02
C TYR A 172 27.07 0.08 -11.65
N HIS A 173 28.20 0.34 -12.30
CA HIS A 173 28.44 1.60 -13.01
C HIS A 173 27.53 1.78 -14.23
N ASN A 174 27.10 0.66 -14.83
CA ASN A 174 26.31 0.67 -16.06
C ASN A 174 25.06 -0.19 -15.87
N PHE A 175 23.92 0.32 -16.36
CA PHE A 175 22.66 -0.40 -16.32
C PHE A 175 22.70 -1.70 -17.14
N ASP A 176 23.43 -1.74 -18.25
CA ASP A 176 23.52 -2.96 -19.07
C ASP A 176 24.22 -4.09 -18.35
N ASN A 177 25.25 -3.78 -17.56
CA ASN A 177 25.93 -4.76 -16.70
C ASN A 177 25.00 -5.28 -15.60
N LEU A 178 24.19 -4.41 -14.99
CA LEU A 178 23.17 -4.82 -14.03
C LEU A 178 22.12 -5.72 -14.69
N ARG A 179 21.66 -5.35 -15.88
CA ARG A 179 20.69 -6.13 -16.66
C ARG A 179 21.24 -7.51 -17.01
N ALA A 180 22.48 -7.59 -17.48
CA ALA A 180 23.14 -8.85 -17.78
C ALA A 180 23.25 -9.75 -16.54
N ALA A 181 23.64 -9.18 -15.38
CA ALA A 181 23.70 -9.91 -14.12
C ALA A 181 22.31 -10.40 -13.67
N ILE A 182 21.27 -9.57 -13.77
CA ILE A 182 19.90 -9.97 -13.44
C ILE A 182 19.44 -11.13 -14.33
N LEU A 183 19.68 -11.05 -15.63
CA LEU A 183 19.32 -12.12 -16.58
C LEU A 183 20.11 -13.40 -16.29
N PHE A 184 21.39 -13.31 -15.98
CA PHE A 184 22.23 -14.46 -15.63
C PHE A 184 21.74 -15.16 -14.35
N PHE A 185 21.53 -14.43 -13.26
CA PHE A 185 21.16 -15.01 -11.97
C PHE A 185 19.68 -15.39 -11.83
N ASN A 186 18.77 -14.78 -12.61
CA ASN A 186 17.33 -15.02 -12.51
C ASN A 186 16.69 -15.57 -13.78
N GLY A 187 17.42 -15.65 -14.90
CA GLY A 187 16.89 -15.97 -16.22
C GLY A 187 16.72 -17.47 -16.50
N ASN A 188 17.01 -18.37 -15.53
CA ASN A 188 17.00 -19.82 -15.76
C ASN A 188 17.73 -20.22 -17.05
N LEU A 189 18.89 -19.61 -17.33
CA LEU A 189 19.67 -19.93 -18.49
C LEU A 189 20.17 -21.39 -18.37
N SER A 190 19.79 -22.22 -19.30
CA SER A 190 20.39 -23.53 -19.48
C SER A 190 21.82 -23.34 -20.02
N LEU A 191 22.82 -23.56 -19.18
CA LEU A 191 24.22 -23.46 -19.56
C LEU A 191 24.75 -24.72 -20.31
N PHE A 192 23.90 -25.73 -20.41
CA PHE A 192 24.25 -26.96 -21.13
C PHE A 192 23.52 -26.98 -22.47
N HIS A 193 24.22 -26.69 -23.56
CA HIS A 193 23.85 -27.23 -24.84
C HIS A 193 24.00 -28.75 -24.73
N THR A 194 22.93 -29.50 -24.81
CA THR A 194 23.00 -30.89 -25.18
C THR A 194 23.64 -30.93 -26.56
N ILE A 195 24.91 -31.31 -26.62
CA ILE A 195 25.55 -31.73 -27.84
C ILE A 195 24.84 -33.06 -28.17
N ASN A 196 23.89 -33.00 -29.08
CA ASN A 196 23.34 -34.20 -29.71
C ASN A 196 24.39 -34.64 -30.75
N ASP A 197 25.10 -35.71 -30.42
CA ASP A 197 25.85 -36.52 -31.38
C ASP A 197 24.88 -37.25 -32.32
#